data_f9fd06509cad674e6549417a56710ff3
#
_entry.id   f9fd06509cad674e6549417a56710ff3
#
_cell.length_a   1.000
_cell.length_b   1.000
_cell.length_c   1.000
_cell.angle_alpha   90.00
_cell.angle_beta   90.00
_cell.angle_gamma   90.00
#
_symmetry.space_group_name_H-M   'P 1'
#
loop_
_entity.id
_entity.type
_entity.pdbx_description
1 polymer ?
#
loop_
_entity_poly.entity_id
_entity_poly.type
_entity_poly.pdbx_seq_one_letter_code
_entity_poly.pdbx_strand_id
1 'polypeptide(L)'
;MLLQPEPEAGRPPREVQPGLWLFAPNRDTQGGSSWLLARPEGDLLIDCPAITQANLNFLAERAGGGTVVLTSREGHGRCRRVQDATGWPVLVQEQEAYLLPTVQGLVPFVSEHTLAPDIRLLWTPGPTPGACVLHAQGSWGDLLFCGRLLLPVGPGALAPLRTSRCFHWPRQLASIGRLRDWLPAGSPEWIACGGGLGALRGAALVEGGAAVLAALDLVALAAAGP
;
A
#
# COMPACT_ATOMS: atom_id res chain seq x y z
N MET A 1 33.41 -2.81 6.94
CA MET A 1 32.06 -3.39 6.87
C MET A 1 31.39 -3.10 8.21
N LEU A 2 30.52 -2.09 8.29
CA LEU A 2 29.80 -1.80 9.52
C LEU A 2 28.82 -2.95 9.77
N LEU A 3 28.95 -3.63 10.88
CA LEU A 3 27.99 -4.63 11.34
C LEU A 3 26.63 -3.94 11.48
N GLN A 4 25.66 -4.37 10.71
CA GLN A 4 24.31 -3.88 10.87
C GLN A 4 23.74 -4.48 12.18
N PRO A 5 23.03 -3.68 13.00
CA PRO A 5 22.45 -4.21 14.22
C PRO A 5 21.49 -5.36 13.90
N GLU A 6 21.48 -6.36 14.74
CA GLU A 6 20.52 -7.47 14.64
C GLU A 6 19.11 -6.94 14.73
N PRO A 7 18.17 -7.52 13.96
CA PRO A 7 16.79 -7.10 14.01
C PRO A 7 16.17 -7.41 15.38
N GLU A 8 15.34 -6.50 15.89
CA GLU A 8 14.54 -6.73 17.09
C GLU A 8 13.60 -7.94 16.88
N ALA A 9 13.24 -8.63 17.97
CA ALA A 9 12.36 -9.80 17.89
C ALA A 9 11.05 -9.51 17.16
N GLY A 10 10.35 -8.45 17.55
CA GLY A 10 9.09 -8.00 16.94
C GLY A 10 7.92 -8.99 17.15
N ARG A 11 6.81 -8.67 16.47
CA ARG A 11 5.63 -9.54 16.40
C ARG A 11 5.37 -9.91 14.95
N PRO A 12 4.94 -11.16 14.65
CA PRO A 12 4.57 -11.54 13.30
C PRO A 12 3.34 -10.75 12.83
N PRO A 13 3.11 -10.66 11.51
CA PRO A 13 1.88 -10.09 10.99
C PRO A 13 0.67 -10.92 11.42
N ARG A 14 -0.48 -10.28 11.51
CA ARG A 14 -1.74 -10.96 11.79
C ARG A 14 -2.53 -11.21 10.52
N GLU A 15 -3.15 -12.35 10.41
CA GLU A 15 -4.10 -12.62 9.34
C GLU A 15 -5.38 -11.84 9.59
N VAL A 16 -5.87 -11.14 8.57
CA VAL A 16 -7.09 -10.30 8.62
C VAL A 16 -8.25 -11.02 7.95
N GLN A 17 -7.95 -11.64 6.82
CA GLN A 17 -8.82 -12.53 6.05
C GLN A 17 -7.97 -13.68 5.52
N PRO A 18 -8.54 -14.83 5.12
CA PRO A 18 -7.77 -15.93 4.57
C PRO A 18 -6.85 -15.45 3.43
N GLY A 19 -5.54 -15.61 3.62
CA GLY A 19 -4.54 -15.18 2.66
C GLY A 19 -4.19 -13.70 2.66
N LEU A 20 -4.72 -12.90 3.59
CA LEU A 20 -4.39 -11.48 3.72
C LEU A 20 -3.84 -11.17 5.11
N TRP A 21 -2.60 -10.73 5.19
CA TRP A 21 -1.92 -10.38 6.44
C TRP A 21 -1.62 -8.89 6.55
N LEU A 22 -1.73 -8.37 7.76
CA LEU A 22 -1.40 -7.00 8.14
C LEU A 22 -0.18 -7.00 9.04
N PHE A 23 0.85 -6.26 8.64
CA PHE A 23 2.00 -5.93 9.48
C PHE A 23 1.73 -4.72 10.34
N ALA A 24 2.32 -4.71 11.54
CA ALA A 24 2.18 -3.57 12.46
C ALA A 24 2.80 -2.29 11.86
N PRO A 25 2.24 -1.11 12.22
CA PRO A 25 2.83 0.18 11.85
C PRO A 25 4.29 0.28 12.32
N ASN A 26 5.12 0.94 11.51
CA ASN A 26 6.54 1.09 11.83
C ASN A 26 7.07 2.50 11.54
N ARG A 27 8.22 2.83 12.16
CA ARG A 27 8.83 4.16 12.05
C ARG A 27 9.47 4.41 10.68
N ASP A 28 10.03 3.37 10.06
CA ASP A 28 10.71 3.49 8.77
C ASP A 28 9.73 3.86 7.64
N THR A 29 8.44 3.57 7.83
CA THR A 29 7.33 3.97 6.94
C THR A 29 6.46 5.08 7.57
N GLN A 30 7.00 5.86 8.50
CA GLN A 30 6.30 6.99 9.13
C GLN A 30 4.94 6.60 9.76
N GLY A 31 4.92 5.50 10.49
CA GLY A 31 3.70 4.94 11.07
C GLY A 31 2.79 4.23 10.07
N GLY A 32 3.28 3.95 8.86
CA GLY A 32 2.58 3.16 7.86
C GLY A 32 2.50 1.70 8.23
N SER A 33 1.44 1.06 7.76
CA SER A 33 1.22 -0.38 7.80
C SER A 33 1.46 -0.97 6.41
N SER A 34 1.92 -2.20 6.35
CA SER A 34 2.10 -2.95 5.12
C SER A 34 1.25 -4.21 5.13
N TRP A 35 1.02 -4.76 3.95
CA TRP A 35 0.12 -5.89 3.75
C TRP A 35 0.83 -7.00 2.98
N LEU A 36 0.43 -8.24 3.21
CA LEU A 36 0.81 -9.34 2.35
C LEU A 36 -0.45 -10.05 1.87
N LEU A 37 -0.56 -10.21 0.56
CA LEU A 37 -1.60 -10.96 -0.12
C LEU A 37 -1.00 -12.23 -0.69
N ALA A 38 -1.41 -13.38 -0.15
CA ALA A 38 -0.95 -14.68 -0.64
C ALA A 38 -1.65 -15.06 -1.93
N ARG A 39 -0.87 -15.56 -2.90
CA ARG A 39 -1.36 -15.99 -4.20
C ARG A 39 -0.63 -17.26 -4.66
N PRO A 40 -1.30 -18.13 -5.41
CA PRO A 40 -0.64 -19.31 -5.99
C PRO A 40 0.55 -18.97 -6.91
N GLU A 41 0.46 -17.84 -7.62
CA GLU A 41 1.47 -17.39 -8.58
C GLU A 41 2.61 -16.58 -7.95
N GLY A 42 2.59 -16.42 -6.64
CA GLY A 42 3.56 -15.65 -5.85
C GLY A 42 2.89 -14.53 -5.06
N ASP A 43 3.37 -14.35 -3.85
CA ASP A 43 2.83 -13.40 -2.88
C ASP A 43 3.04 -11.93 -3.29
N LEU A 44 2.17 -11.04 -2.85
CA LEU A 44 2.35 -9.60 -2.99
C LEU A 44 2.57 -8.98 -1.63
N LEU A 45 3.73 -8.37 -1.44
CA LEU A 45 4.01 -7.54 -0.27
C LEU A 45 3.78 -6.07 -0.64
N ILE A 46 2.75 -5.48 -0.09
CA ILE A 46 2.36 -4.09 -0.34
C ILE A 46 2.96 -3.21 0.75
N ASP A 47 3.90 -2.36 0.39
CA ASP A 47 4.77 -1.55 1.25
C ASP A 47 5.66 -2.40 2.19
N CYS A 48 6.73 -1.80 2.72
CA CYS A 48 7.72 -2.52 3.51
C CYS A 48 7.34 -2.57 5.00
N PRO A 49 7.34 -3.75 5.62
CA PRO A 49 7.16 -3.88 7.06
C PRO A 49 8.42 -3.46 7.84
N ALA A 50 8.28 -3.36 9.16
CA ALA A 50 9.42 -3.22 10.06
C ALA A 50 10.40 -4.39 9.88
N ILE A 51 11.69 -4.08 9.92
CA ILE A 51 12.75 -5.11 9.90
C ILE A 51 12.90 -5.70 11.30
N THR A 52 12.01 -6.65 11.61
CA THR A 52 12.06 -7.45 12.83
C THR A 52 12.32 -8.91 12.46
N GLN A 53 12.87 -9.68 13.41
CA GLN A 53 13.14 -11.11 13.17
C GLN A 53 11.86 -11.86 12.80
N ALA A 54 10.75 -11.57 13.50
CA ALA A 54 9.46 -12.20 13.24
C ALA A 54 8.95 -11.91 11.81
N ASN A 55 9.06 -10.65 11.34
CA ASN A 55 8.62 -10.28 9.99
C ASN A 55 9.53 -10.90 8.92
N LEU A 56 10.85 -10.90 9.13
CA LEU A 56 11.79 -11.49 8.18
C LEU A 56 11.60 -13.00 8.08
N ASN A 57 11.43 -13.70 9.20
CA ASN A 57 11.13 -15.14 9.20
C ASN A 57 9.83 -15.43 8.46
N PHE A 58 8.77 -14.69 8.76
CA PHE A 58 7.49 -14.84 8.09
C PHE A 58 7.60 -14.70 6.57
N LEU A 59 8.37 -13.73 6.09
CA LEU A 59 8.57 -13.51 4.65
C LEU A 59 9.49 -14.59 4.04
N ALA A 60 10.55 -15.00 4.74
CA ALA A 60 11.49 -16.02 4.27
C ALA A 60 10.85 -17.42 4.12
N GLU A 61 9.82 -17.72 4.92
CA GLU A 61 9.06 -18.97 4.85
C GLU A 61 8.14 -19.06 3.62
N ARG A 62 8.01 -17.99 2.84
CA ARG A 62 7.17 -17.92 1.64
C ARG A 62 7.86 -18.54 0.42
N ALA A 63 7.74 -19.88 0.30
CA ALA A 63 8.44 -20.68 -0.72
C ALA A 63 8.02 -20.39 -2.18
N GLY A 64 6.84 -19.80 -2.40
CA GLY A 64 6.30 -19.52 -3.74
C GLY A 64 6.91 -18.28 -4.43
N GLY A 65 7.82 -17.57 -3.75
CA GLY A 65 8.30 -16.28 -4.25
C GLY A 65 7.25 -15.17 -4.13
N GLY A 66 7.52 -14.01 -4.71
CA GLY A 66 6.59 -12.89 -4.67
C GLY A 66 7.13 -11.62 -5.31
N THR A 67 6.39 -10.54 -5.13
CA THR A 67 6.74 -9.20 -5.59
C THR A 67 6.48 -8.20 -4.47
N VAL A 68 7.44 -7.30 -4.23
CA VAL A 68 7.22 -6.13 -3.39
C VAL A 68 6.60 -5.03 -4.24
N VAL A 69 5.46 -4.50 -3.83
CA VAL A 69 4.79 -3.39 -4.50
C VAL A 69 4.83 -2.18 -3.57
N LEU A 70 5.46 -1.09 -4.01
CA LEU A 70 5.57 0.13 -3.22
C LEU A 70 4.49 1.12 -3.65
N THR A 71 3.57 1.46 -2.74
CA THR A 71 2.47 2.37 -3.03
C THR A 71 2.90 3.84 -3.01
N SER A 72 3.99 4.17 -2.35
CA SER A 72 4.62 5.48 -2.34
C SER A 72 5.98 5.44 -1.65
N ARG A 73 6.77 6.53 -1.78
CA ARG A 73 8.04 6.66 -1.05
C ARG A 73 7.91 6.54 0.48
N GLU A 74 6.73 6.82 1.03
CA GLU A 74 6.47 6.64 2.46
C GLU A 74 6.34 5.16 2.84
N GLY A 75 6.05 4.27 1.88
CA GLY A 75 6.02 2.82 2.03
C GLY A 75 7.36 2.12 1.78
N HIS A 76 8.38 2.85 1.29
CA HIS A 76 9.70 2.27 0.98
C HIS A 76 10.37 1.61 2.18
N GLY A 77 10.26 2.21 3.37
CA GLY A 77 10.90 1.69 4.58
C GLY A 77 12.35 1.31 4.34
N ARG A 78 12.70 0.10 4.75
CA ARG A 78 14.01 -0.52 4.48
C ARG A 78 13.92 -1.57 3.36
N CYS A 79 13.39 -1.18 2.20
CA CYS A 79 13.09 -2.07 1.07
C CYS A 79 14.24 -3.00 0.71
N ARG A 80 15.51 -2.50 0.69
CA ARG A 80 16.68 -3.33 0.43
C ARG A 80 16.80 -4.50 1.41
N ARG A 81 16.52 -4.29 2.70
CA ARG A 81 16.56 -5.33 3.72
C ARG A 81 15.48 -6.40 3.53
N VAL A 82 14.28 -5.95 3.12
CA VAL A 82 13.21 -6.88 2.73
C VAL A 82 13.64 -7.71 1.53
N GLN A 83 14.23 -7.07 0.52
CA GLN A 83 14.73 -7.75 -0.67
C GLN A 83 15.84 -8.73 -0.34
N ASP A 84 16.79 -8.39 0.55
CA ASP A 84 17.85 -9.29 0.97
C ASP A 84 17.31 -10.57 1.62
N ALA A 85 16.17 -10.49 2.32
CA ALA A 85 15.53 -11.62 2.97
C ALA A 85 14.67 -12.47 2.02
N THR A 86 14.11 -11.88 0.97
CA THR A 86 13.12 -12.55 0.10
C THR A 86 13.63 -12.85 -1.31
N GLY A 87 14.57 -12.05 -1.80
CA GLY A 87 15.00 -12.08 -3.21
C GLY A 87 13.96 -11.51 -4.19
N TRP A 88 12.85 -10.95 -3.70
CA TRP A 88 11.73 -10.54 -4.54
C TRP A 88 12.03 -9.28 -5.35
N PRO A 89 11.56 -9.20 -6.62
CA PRO A 89 11.59 -7.96 -7.39
C PRO A 89 10.72 -6.90 -6.74
N VAL A 90 11.01 -5.62 -7.05
CA VAL A 90 10.33 -4.48 -6.46
C VAL A 90 9.65 -3.68 -7.57
N LEU A 91 8.33 -3.58 -7.51
CA LEU A 91 7.50 -2.78 -8.41
C LEU A 91 7.25 -1.42 -7.78
N VAL A 92 7.55 -0.35 -8.50
CA VAL A 92 7.44 1.03 -8.02
C VAL A 92 7.06 1.98 -9.15
N GLN A 93 6.34 3.05 -8.83
CA GLN A 93 6.10 4.10 -9.82
C GLN A 93 7.40 4.87 -10.15
N GLU A 94 7.64 5.16 -11.43
CA GLU A 94 8.93 5.66 -11.95
C GLU A 94 9.44 6.92 -11.25
N GLN A 95 8.54 7.83 -10.83
CA GLN A 95 8.93 9.09 -10.20
C GLN A 95 9.55 8.92 -8.80
N GLU A 96 9.48 7.73 -8.22
CA GLU A 96 10.10 7.42 -6.92
C GLU A 96 11.15 6.31 -7.01
N ALA A 97 11.36 5.73 -8.19
CA ALA A 97 12.37 4.68 -8.41
C ALA A 97 13.80 5.14 -8.05
N TYR A 98 14.13 6.40 -8.31
CA TYR A 98 15.45 6.96 -8.01
C TYR A 98 15.79 7.00 -6.50
N LEU A 99 14.78 6.91 -5.63
CA LEU A 99 14.95 6.85 -4.18
C LEU A 99 15.44 5.48 -3.67
N LEU A 100 15.54 4.50 -4.56
CA LEU A 100 15.88 3.11 -4.27
C LEU A 100 17.20 2.66 -4.94
N PRO A 101 18.29 3.42 -4.85
CA PRO A 101 19.51 3.17 -5.64
C PRO A 101 20.21 1.85 -5.31
N THR A 102 19.90 1.24 -4.16
CA THR A 102 20.52 -0.02 -3.73
C THR A 102 19.65 -1.25 -3.99
N VAL A 103 18.39 -1.04 -4.38
CA VAL A 103 17.46 -2.13 -4.66
C VAL A 103 17.75 -2.72 -6.03
N GLN A 104 17.80 -4.05 -6.13
CA GLN A 104 18.02 -4.77 -7.37
C GLN A 104 16.69 -5.26 -7.94
N GLY A 105 16.64 -5.57 -9.25
CA GLY A 105 15.40 -6.04 -9.87
C GLY A 105 14.23 -5.06 -9.72
N LEU A 106 14.54 -3.76 -9.76
CA LEU A 106 13.54 -2.70 -9.71
C LEU A 106 12.76 -2.67 -11.02
N VAL A 107 11.42 -2.73 -10.91
CA VAL A 107 10.51 -2.70 -12.05
C VAL A 107 9.70 -1.39 -11.97
N PRO A 108 10.12 -0.32 -12.67
CA PRO A 108 9.37 0.92 -12.68
C PRO A 108 8.17 0.83 -13.65
N PHE A 109 7.05 1.46 -13.29
CA PHE A 109 5.92 1.65 -14.19
C PHE A 109 5.52 3.14 -14.28
N VAL A 110 4.82 3.53 -15.36
CA VAL A 110 4.50 4.93 -15.65
C VAL A 110 3.13 5.34 -15.11
N SER A 111 2.06 4.89 -15.73
CA SER A 111 0.69 5.33 -15.39
C SER A 111 -0.18 4.20 -14.87
N GLU A 112 -0.10 3.05 -15.51
CA GLU A 112 -0.83 1.84 -15.16
C GLU A 112 0.10 0.63 -15.34
N HIS A 113 -0.16 -0.41 -14.57
CA HIS A 113 0.56 -1.67 -14.69
C HIS A 113 -0.37 -2.83 -14.39
N THR A 114 -0.36 -3.84 -15.26
CA THR A 114 -1.06 -5.10 -15.03
C THR A 114 -0.02 -6.13 -14.64
N LEU A 115 0.02 -6.48 -13.36
CA LEU A 115 0.95 -7.50 -12.85
C LEU A 115 0.43 -8.91 -13.13
N ALA A 116 -0.89 -9.09 -13.06
CA ALA A 116 -1.62 -10.31 -13.41
C ALA A 116 -3.04 -9.92 -13.87
N PRO A 117 -3.81 -10.82 -14.50
CA PRO A 117 -5.16 -10.50 -14.97
C PRO A 117 -6.09 -9.94 -13.88
N ASP A 118 -5.86 -10.36 -12.64
CA ASP A 118 -6.59 -10.02 -11.43
C ASP A 118 -5.89 -8.95 -10.57
N ILE A 119 -4.70 -8.47 -10.98
CA ILE A 119 -3.89 -7.50 -10.22
C ILE A 119 -3.48 -6.34 -11.12
N ARG A 120 -4.00 -5.16 -10.82
CA ARG A 120 -3.71 -3.94 -11.56
C ARG A 120 -3.28 -2.81 -10.64
N LEU A 121 -2.39 -1.95 -11.13
CA LEU A 121 -1.93 -0.75 -10.46
C LEU A 121 -2.31 0.49 -11.24
N LEU A 122 -2.60 1.56 -10.54
CA LEU A 122 -2.88 2.88 -11.09
C LEU A 122 -2.01 3.92 -10.39
N TRP A 123 -1.28 4.73 -11.15
CA TRP A 123 -0.60 5.91 -10.63
C TRP A 123 -1.60 6.96 -10.16
N THR A 124 -1.51 7.36 -8.90
CA THR A 124 -2.44 8.28 -8.22
C THR A 124 -1.66 9.36 -7.47
N PRO A 125 -0.97 10.28 -8.20
CA PRO A 125 -0.15 11.31 -7.58
C PRO A 125 -1.00 12.24 -6.72
N GLY A 126 -0.36 12.76 -5.69
CA GLY A 126 -0.99 13.72 -4.76
C GLY A 126 -0.43 13.60 -3.37
N PRO A 127 -0.55 12.48 -2.67
CA PRO A 127 0.17 12.26 -1.42
C PRO A 127 1.68 12.40 -1.62
N THR A 128 2.20 11.72 -2.63
CA THR A 128 3.58 11.84 -3.13
C THR A 128 3.59 11.84 -4.66
N PRO A 129 4.71 12.21 -5.33
CA PRO A 129 4.77 12.21 -6.81
C PRO A 129 4.49 10.85 -7.43
N GLY A 130 5.05 9.78 -6.87
CA GLY A 130 4.91 8.41 -7.35
C GLY A 130 3.88 7.57 -6.60
N ALA A 131 2.94 8.20 -5.88
CA ALA A 131 1.88 7.45 -5.20
C ALA A 131 1.05 6.63 -6.20
N CYS A 132 0.70 5.41 -5.83
CA CYS A 132 -0.13 4.52 -6.61
C CYS A 132 -1.06 3.69 -5.71
N VAL A 133 -2.04 3.08 -6.33
CA VAL A 133 -2.94 2.11 -5.71
C VAL A 133 -2.82 0.77 -6.41
N LEU A 134 -3.16 -0.31 -5.71
CA LEU A 134 -3.24 -1.66 -6.25
C LEU A 134 -4.66 -2.18 -6.06
N HIS A 135 -5.27 -2.65 -7.13
CA HIS A 135 -6.55 -3.32 -7.15
C HIS A 135 -6.36 -4.81 -7.39
N ALA A 136 -6.92 -5.65 -6.53
CA ALA A 136 -6.80 -7.09 -6.57
C ALA A 136 -8.18 -7.75 -6.47
N GLN A 137 -8.47 -8.70 -7.37
CA GLN A 137 -9.70 -9.49 -7.35
C GLN A 137 -9.35 -10.98 -7.29
N GLY A 138 -9.97 -11.72 -6.37
CA GLY A 138 -9.67 -13.15 -6.21
C GLY A 138 -10.50 -13.82 -5.12
N SER A 139 -10.02 -14.95 -4.65
CA SER A 139 -10.69 -15.72 -3.58
C SER A 139 -10.78 -14.98 -2.24
N TRP A 140 -9.95 -13.96 -2.04
CA TRP A 140 -9.96 -13.05 -0.90
C TRP A 140 -10.97 -11.90 -1.04
N GLY A 141 -11.72 -11.81 -2.15
CA GLY A 141 -12.67 -10.74 -2.47
C GLY A 141 -12.13 -9.74 -3.48
N ASP A 142 -12.72 -8.55 -3.46
CA ASP A 142 -12.39 -7.39 -4.31
C ASP A 142 -11.74 -6.31 -3.45
N LEU A 143 -10.40 -6.21 -3.51
CA LEU A 143 -9.56 -5.42 -2.61
C LEU A 143 -8.91 -4.23 -3.33
N LEU A 144 -8.97 -3.06 -2.72
CA LEU A 144 -8.18 -1.90 -3.09
C LEU A 144 -7.15 -1.58 -2.00
N PHE A 145 -5.87 -1.73 -2.30
CA PHE A 145 -4.79 -1.19 -1.47
C PHE A 145 -4.54 0.25 -1.89
N CYS A 146 -5.05 1.18 -1.12
CA CYS A 146 -5.04 2.59 -1.49
C CYS A 146 -3.79 3.36 -1.02
N GLY A 147 -2.83 2.68 -0.40
CA GLY A 147 -1.66 3.35 0.16
C GLY A 147 -2.07 4.47 1.12
N ARG A 148 -1.63 5.69 0.82
CA ARG A 148 -2.04 6.90 1.54
C ARG A 148 -2.87 7.88 0.71
N LEU A 149 -3.40 7.43 -0.42
CA LEU A 149 -4.34 8.23 -1.20
C LEU A 149 -5.57 8.62 -0.37
N LEU A 150 -6.05 7.65 0.41
CA LEU A 150 -7.11 7.79 1.41
C LEU A 150 -6.62 7.25 2.75
N LEU A 151 -7.03 7.89 3.83
CA LEU A 151 -6.72 7.45 5.19
C LEU A 151 -7.99 7.36 6.03
N PRO A 152 -8.03 6.43 7.01
CA PRO A 152 -9.14 6.33 7.93
C PRO A 152 -9.32 7.60 8.77
N VAL A 153 -10.55 8.09 8.84
CA VAL A 153 -10.95 9.24 9.67
C VAL A 153 -11.96 8.85 10.76
N GLY A 154 -12.41 7.62 10.75
CA GLY A 154 -13.34 7.01 11.71
C GLY A 154 -13.70 5.59 11.29
N PRO A 155 -14.49 4.86 12.08
CA PRO A 155 -14.99 3.54 11.72
C PRO A 155 -15.75 3.57 10.38
N GLY A 156 -15.29 2.78 9.41
CA GLY A 156 -15.89 2.70 8.07
C GLY A 156 -15.75 3.95 7.21
N ALA A 157 -15.02 4.98 7.66
CA ALA A 157 -14.90 6.25 6.97
C ALA A 157 -13.47 6.54 6.50
N LEU A 158 -13.34 6.96 5.25
CA LEU A 158 -12.07 7.36 4.65
C LEU A 158 -12.15 8.78 4.09
N ALA A 159 -11.02 9.49 4.13
CA ALA A 159 -10.87 10.78 3.46
C ALA A 159 -9.44 10.94 2.93
N PRO A 160 -9.24 11.73 1.87
CA PRO A 160 -7.93 12.27 1.58
C PRO A 160 -7.58 13.29 2.67
N LEU A 161 -6.35 13.23 3.17
CA LEU A 161 -5.90 14.18 4.19
C LEU A 161 -4.91 15.17 3.60
N ARG A 162 -5.24 16.47 3.72
CA ARG A 162 -4.34 17.56 3.37
C ARG A 162 -3.38 17.80 4.52
N THR A 163 -2.22 17.18 4.47
CA THR A 163 -1.16 17.37 5.46
C THR A 163 -0.04 18.25 4.89
N SER A 164 0.85 18.74 5.73
CA SER A 164 2.06 19.46 5.30
C SER A 164 3.00 18.62 4.42
N ARG A 165 2.79 17.31 4.37
CA ARG A 165 3.55 16.37 3.53
C ARG A 165 2.88 16.06 2.20
N CYS A 166 1.64 16.47 2.00
CA CYS A 166 0.92 16.26 0.75
C CYS A 166 1.68 16.99 -0.38
N PHE A 167 2.13 16.23 -1.37
CA PHE A 167 2.88 16.77 -2.50
C PHE A 167 2.04 17.76 -3.32
N HIS A 168 0.77 17.40 -3.62
CA HIS A 168 -0.06 18.25 -4.45
C HIS A 168 -1.55 17.93 -4.27
N TRP A 169 -2.23 18.73 -3.44
CA TRP A 169 -3.63 18.49 -3.09
C TRP A 169 -4.60 18.40 -4.28
N PRO A 170 -4.59 19.33 -5.27
CA PRO A 170 -5.48 19.21 -6.42
C PRO A 170 -5.25 17.91 -7.23
N ARG A 171 -3.99 17.45 -7.34
CA ARG A 171 -3.70 16.16 -8.00
C ARG A 171 -4.23 14.98 -7.19
N GLN A 172 -4.19 15.05 -5.86
CA GLN A 172 -4.77 13.98 -5.02
C GLN A 172 -6.26 13.83 -5.27
N LEU A 173 -6.99 14.93 -5.34
CA LEU A 173 -8.43 14.92 -5.65
C LEU A 173 -8.71 14.41 -7.08
N ALA A 174 -7.95 14.89 -8.06
CA ALA A 174 -8.05 14.39 -9.43
C ALA A 174 -7.74 12.89 -9.53
N SER A 175 -6.76 12.39 -8.76
CA SER A 175 -6.42 10.96 -8.69
C SER A 175 -7.57 10.14 -8.13
N ILE A 176 -8.31 10.64 -7.14
CA ILE A 176 -9.50 9.96 -6.60
C ILE A 176 -10.61 9.90 -7.65
N GLY A 177 -10.84 10.98 -8.39
CA GLY A 177 -11.78 10.97 -9.52
C GLY A 177 -11.41 9.92 -10.56
N ARG A 178 -10.15 9.93 -11.02
CA ARG A 178 -9.63 8.93 -11.97
C ARG A 178 -9.71 7.50 -11.43
N LEU A 179 -9.47 7.28 -10.14
CA LEU A 179 -9.61 5.98 -9.51
C LEU A 179 -11.03 5.44 -9.61
N ARG A 180 -12.05 6.29 -9.38
CA ARG A 180 -13.46 5.91 -9.52
C ARG A 180 -13.79 5.43 -10.95
N ASP A 181 -13.29 6.16 -11.95
CA ASP A 181 -13.51 5.83 -13.37
C ASP A 181 -12.74 4.58 -13.81
N TRP A 182 -11.62 4.29 -13.16
CA TRP A 182 -10.74 3.17 -13.49
C TRP A 182 -11.20 1.84 -12.88
N LEU A 183 -11.86 1.88 -11.72
CA LEU A 183 -12.37 0.68 -11.06
C LEU A 183 -13.59 0.11 -11.78
N PRO A 184 -13.78 -1.21 -11.76
CA PRO A 184 -15.03 -1.81 -12.24
C PRO A 184 -16.24 -1.29 -11.47
N ALA A 185 -17.40 -1.28 -12.10
CA ALA A 185 -18.64 -0.86 -11.46
C ALA A 185 -18.93 -1.72 -10.20
N GLY A 186 -19.19 -1.05 -9.08
CA GLY A 186 -19.42 -1.70 -7.79
C GLY A 186 -18.17 -2.10 -7.02
N SER A 187 -16.98 -1.87 -7.59
CA SER A 187 -15.68 -2.16 -6.97
C SER A 187 -15.10 -0.91 -6.27
N PRO A 188 -14.29 -1.09 -5.20
CA PRO A 188 -13.96 -2.33 -4.52
C PRO A 188 -14.96 -2.71 -3.44
N GLU A 189 -14.95 -3.97 -3.00
CA GLU A 189 -15.66 -4.42 -1.80
C GLU A 189 -14.95 -3.93 -0.53
N TRP A 190 -13.62 -4.09 -0.48
CA TRP A 190 -12.77 -3.75 0.66
C TRP A 190 -11.69 -2.74 0.31
N ILE A 191 -11.38 -1.84 1.25
CA ILE A 191 -10.23 -0.93 1.13
C ILE A 191 -9.24 -1.19 2.27
N ALA A 192 -7.99 -1.44 1.89
CA ALA A 192 -6.83 -1.57 2.75
C ALA A 192 -5.97 -0.30 2.66
N CYS A 193 -5.83 0.41 3.78
CA CYS A 193 -5.03 1.64 3.83
C CYS A 193 -3.58 1.35 4.27
N GLY A 194 -2.64 2.16 3.77
CA GLY A 194 -1.22 2.09 4.13
C GLY A 194 -0.88 2.83 5.43
N GLY A 195 -1.87 3.27 6.21
CA GLY A 195 -1.66 3.93 7.49
C GLY A 195 -2.95 4.40 8.14
N GLY A 196 -2.85 4.99 9.33
CA GLY A 196 -4.00 5.57 10.03
C GLY A 196 -4.98 4.56 10.62
N LEU A 197 -4.66 3.27 10.62
CA LEU A 197 -5.59 2.17 10.98
C LEU A 197 -6.16 2.28 12.40
N GLY A 198 -5.52 3.01 13.31
CA GLY A 198 -6.04 3.27 14.66
C GLY A 198 -7.42 3.94 14.66
N ALA A 199 -7.74 4.74 13.66
CA ALA A 199 -9.05 5.38 13.51
C ALA A 199 -10.18 4.39 13.23
N LEU A 200 -9.88 3.19 12.73
CA LEU A 200 -10.84 2.11 12.48
C LEU A 200 -11.25 1.34 13.76
N ARG A 201 -10.66 1.70 14.92
CA ARG A 201 -11.00 1.12 16.24
C ARG A 201 -10.98 -0.41 16.29
N GLY A 202 -9.95 -1.02 15.68
CA GLY A 202 -9.73 -2.47 15.68
C GLY A 202 -10.03 -3.17 14.37
N ALA A 203 -10.86 -2.60 13.50
CA ALA A 203 -10.97 -3.05 12.13
C ALA A 203 -9.64 -2.82 11.38
N ALA A 204 -9.37 -3.64 10.38
CA ALA A 204 -8.19 -3.49 9.53
C ALA A 204 -8.56 -2.99 8.13
N LEU A 205 -9.73 -3.38 7.64
CA LEU A 205 -10.27 -3.05 6.34
C LEU A 205 -11.50 -2.16 6.47
N VAL A 206 -11.79 -1.42 5.43
CA VAL A 206 -13.05 -0.69 5.28
C VAL A 206 -13.93 -1.41 4.26
N GLU A 207 -15.10 -1.85 4.72
CA GLU A 207 -16.11 -2.54 3.92
C GLU A 207 -16.91 -1.54 3.07
N GLY A 208 -17.49 -2.02 1.97
CA GLY A 208 -18.31 -1.19 1.08
C GLY A 208 -17.50 -0.12 0.36
N GLY A 209 -16.27 -0.44 -0.03
CA GLY A 209 -15.31 0.51 -0.58
C GLY A 209 -15.84 1.32 -1.75
N ALA A 210 -16.65 0.73 -2.64
CA ALA A 210 -17.27 1.44 -3.75
C ALA A 210 -18.18 2.59 -3.27
N ALA A 211 -19.00 2.33 -2.24
CA ALA A 211 -19.89 3.34 -1.66
C ALA A 211 -19.10 4.43 -0.92
N VAL A 212 -18.03 4.02 -0.19
CA VAL A 212 -17.13 4.97 0.49
C VAL A 212 -16.45 5.89 -0.52
N LEU A 213 -15.93 5.35 -1.62
CA LEU A 213 -15.35 6.17 -2.68
C LEU A 213 -16.38 7.11 -3.31
N ALA A 214 -17.57 6.62 -3.62
CA ALA A 214 -18.63 7.41 -4.23
C ALA A 214 -19.11 8.57 -3.33
N ALA A 215 -19.13 8.37 -2.02
CA ALA A 215 -19.57 9.37 -1.04
C ALA A 215 -18.59 10.56 -0.85
N LEU A 216 -17.35 10.48 -1.33
CA LEU A 216 -16.40 11.59 -1.21
C LEU A 216 -16.83 12.78 -2.09
N ASP A 217 -17.18 13.90 -1.49
CA ASP A 217 -17.47 15.13 -2.22
C ASP A 217 -16.16 15.86 -2.59
N LEU A 218 -15.66 15.55 -3.80
CA LEU A 218 -14.39 16.12 -4.28
C LEU A 218 -14.48 17.62 -4.52
N VAL A 219 -15.69 18.18 -4.79
CA VAL A 219 -15.88 19.62 -4.99
C VAL A 219 -15.81 20.34 -3.65
N ALA A 220 -16.50 19.83 -2.64
CA ALA A 220 -16.40 20.38 -1.29
C ALA A 220 -14.97 20.28 -0.72
N LEU A 221 -14.29 19.15 -0.95
CA LEU A 221 -12.88 18.94 -0.54
C LEU A 221 -11.92 19.90 -1.26
N ALA A 222 -12.19 20.25 -2.51
CA ALA A 222 -11.39 21.23 -3.25
C ALA A 222 -11.61 22.65 -2.74
N ALA A 223 -12.85 22.99 -2.35
CA ALA A 223 -13.21 24.30 -1.82
C ALA A 223 -12.78 24.51 -0.36
N ALA A 224 -12.65 23.44 0.42
CA ALA A 224 -12.12 23.51 1.78
C ALA A 224 -10.69 24.02 1.72
N GLY A 225 -10.46 25.27 2.17
CA GLY A 225 -9.15 25.91 2.23
C GLY A 225 -8.16 25.12 3.09
N PRO A 226 -6.90 25.61 3.18
CA PRO A 226 -5.89 25.03 4.05
C PRO A 226 -6.27 25.13 5.51
#